data_50dc0aca05d7b79d60aa9304b9619a13
#
_entry.id   50dc0aca05d7b79d60aa9304b9619a13
#
_cell.length_a   1.000
_cell.length_b   1.000
_cell.length_c   1.000
_cell.angle_alpha   90.00
_cell.angle_beta   90.00
_cell.angle_gamma   90.00
#
_symmetry.space_group_name_H-M   'P 1'
#
loop_
_entity.id
_entity.type
_entity.pdbx_description
1 polymer ?
#
loop_
_entity_poly.entity_id
_entity_poly.type
_entity_poly.pdbx_seq_one_letter_code
_entity_poly.pdbx_strand_id
1 'polypeptide(L)'
;LESTTPGFENDDDRSKRLMDDMALAEKIRTDFQGFLSIWDKKFLFRNHKQRNPKEYEILSDIRRNSEIWQLSKALEFLGPGKQDNLWPHLNEFPFPIMIIAGEEDNKFSQIANRMWKCLRHSSVHVIPSCGHTVHLEEPVTFRNILIDWLKLNC
;
A
#
# COMPACT_ATOMS: atom_id res chain seq x y z
N LEU A 1 6.18 6.24 -5.10
CA LEU A 1 5.83 5.03 -4.34
C LEU A 1 5.12 5.44 -3.05
N GLU A 2 3.99 4.86 -2.73
CA GLU A 2 3.25 5.14 -1.50
C GLU A 2 3.02 3.85 -0.72
N SER A 3 3.38 3.82 0.56
CA SER A 3 3.11 2.74 1.52
C SER A 3 3.30 1.34 0.91
N THR A 4 4.44 1.11 0.28
CA THR A 4 4.74 -0.09 -0.51
C THR A 4 6.00 -0.80 -0.02
N THR A 5 6.27 -1.97 -0.58
CA THR A 5 7.44 -2.81 -0.28
C THR A 5 8.10 -3.27 -1.59
N PRO A 6 9.42 -3.44 -1.64
CA PRO A 6 10.11 -4.06 -2.77
C PRO A 6 10.10 -5.60 -2.72
N GLY A 7 9.15 -6.19 -2.02
CA GLY A 7 9.01 -7.64 -1.87
C GLY A 7 9.52 -8.16 -0.53
N PHE A 8 9.45 -9.47 -0.37
CA PHE A 8 9.91 -10.19 0.82
C PHE A 8 11.34 -10.68 0.64
N GLU A 9 12.20 -10.47 1.63
CA GLU A 9 13.57 -10.97 1.64
C GLU A 9 13.66 -12.42 2.08
N ASN A 10 12.66 -12.87 2.85
CA ASN A 10 12.57 -14.20 3.41
C ASN A 10 11.51 -15.01 2.66
N ASP A 11 11.86 -16.20 2.17
CA ASP A 11 10.95 -17.08 1.44
C ASP A 11 9.83 -17.64 2.31
N ASP A 12 10.05 -17.82 3.60
CA ASP A 12 9.00 -18.28 4.52
C ASP A 12 7.93 -17.20 4.71
N ASP A 13 8.34 -15.94 4.88
CA ASP A 13 7.43 -14.80 4.98
C ASP A 13 6.66 -14.59 3.67
N ARG A 14 7.32 -14.75 2.53
CA ARG A 14 6.71 -14.69 1.20
C ARG A 14 5.67 -15.80 1.03
N SER A 15 6.04 -17.03 1.38
CA SER A 15 5.16 -18.20 1.28
C SER A 15 3.96 -18.07 2.21
N LYS A 16 4.16 -17.61 3.44
CA LYS A 16 3.07 -17.32 4.37
C LYS A 16 2.12 -16.27 3.80
N ARG A 17 2.68 -15.17 3.28
CA ARG A 17 1.85 -14.12 2.67
C ARG A 17 1.08 -14.63 1.46
N LEU A 18 1.67 -15.48 0.64
CA LEU A 18 0.98 -16.11 -0.49
C LEU A 18 -0.22 -16.94 -0.03
N MET A 19 -0.03 -17.75 1.03
CA MET A 19 -1.14 -18.53 1.61
C MET A 19 -2.24 -17.64 2.17
N ASP A 20 -1.87 -16.54 2.85
CA ASP A 20 -2.83 -15.57 3.39
C ASP A 20 -3.63 -14.88 2.26
N ASP A 21 -2.96 -14.48 1.17
CA ASP A 21 -3.61 -13.88 -0.01
C ASP A 21 -4.56 -14.88 -0.70
N MET A 22 -4.18 -16.15 -0.82
CA MET A 22 -5.04 -17.21 -1.38
C MET A 22 -6.27 -17.47 -0.50
N ALA A 23 -6.09 -17.56 0.82
CA ALA A 23 -7.20 -17.73 1.76
C ALA A 23 -8.17 -16.53 1.72
N LEU A 24 -7.62 -15.31 1.56
CA LEU A 24 -8.44 -14.11 1.41
C LEU A 24 -9.18 -14.09 0.08
N ALA A 25 -8.54 -14.52 -1.02
CA ALA A 25 -9.18 -14.65 -2.33
C ALA A 25 -10.33 -15.65 -2.31
N GLU A 26 -10.14 -16.78 -1.61
CA GLU A 26 -11.21 -17.77 -1.41
C GLU A 26 -12.38 -17.20 -0.59
N LYS A 27 -12.08 -16.46 0.48
CA LYS A 27 -13.10 -15.80 1.27
C LYS A 27 -13.89 -14.76 0.45
N ILE A 28 -13.24 -14.02 -0.43
CA ILE A 28 -13.92 -13.09 -1.36
C ILE A 28 -14.92 -13.85 -2.24
N ARG A 29 -14.55 -15.02 -2.75
CA ARG A 29 -15.42 -15.84 -3.62
C ARG A 29 -16.60 -16.46 -2.87
N THR A 30 -16.38 -16.93 -1.66
CA THR A 30 -17.35 -17.74 -0.93
C THR A 30 -18.19 -16.94 0.06
N ASP A 31 -17.64 -15.84 0.60
CA ASP A 31 -18.31 -15.01 1.62
C ASP A 31 -17.86 -13.54 1.48
N PHE A 32 -18.28 -12.89 0.40
CA PHE A 32 -17.88 -11.52 0.11
C PHE A 32 -18.32 -10.51 1.19
N GLN A 33 -19.51 -10.68 1.78
CA GLN A 33 -19.98 -9.81 2.85
C GLN A 33 -19.16 -9.98 4.14
N GLY A 34 -18.81 -11.21 4.47
CA GLY A 34 -17.89 -11.50 5.58
C GLY A 34 -16.49 -10.94 5.33
N PHE A 35 -15.99 -11.01 4.08
CA PHE A 35 -14.75 -10.36 3.70
C PHE A 35 -14.81 -8.84 3.93
N LEU A 36 -15.83 -8.15 3.42
CA LEU A 36 -15.99 -6.69 3.58
C LEU A 36 -16.00 -6.30 5.06
N SER A 37 -16.72 -7.04 5.90
CA SER A 37 -16.82 -6.76 7.33
C SER A 37 -15.48 -6.88 8.08
N ILE A 38 -14.61 -7.78 7.64
CA ILE A 38 -13.25 -7.96 8.19
C ILE A 38 -12.32 -6.88 7.64
N TRP A 39 -12.42 -6.60 6.33
CA TRP A 39 -11.58 -5.64 5.64
C TRP A 39 -11.73 -4.23 6.22
N ASP A 40 -12.95 -3.78 6.44
CA ASP A 40 -13.25 -2.46 6.97
C ASP A 40 -12.77 -2.25 8.42
N LYS A 41 -12.51 -3.35 9.15
CA LYS A 41 -11.97 -3.32 10.52
C LYS A 41 -10.45 -3.35 10.57
N LYS A 42 -9.75 -3.50 9.42
CA LYS A 42 -8.29 -3.53 9.42
C LYS A 42 -7.73 -2.19 9.92
N PHE A 43 -6.70 -2.30 10.77
CA PHE A 43 -6.01 -1.14 11.36
C PHE A 43 -5.54 -0.14 10.29
N LEU A 44 -5.10 -0.62 9.14
CA LEU A 44 -4.63 0.20 8.01
C LEU A 44 -5.63 1.26 7.52
N PHE A 45 -6.95 1.04 7.72
CA PHE A 45 -8.00 1.92 7.20
C PHE A 45 -8.76 2.69 8.28
N ARG A 46 -8.39 2.51 9.56
CA ARG A 46 -9.11 3.11 10.69
C ARG A 46 -9.08 4.64 10.64
N ASN A 47 -7.93 5.21 10.34
CA ASN A 47 -7.75 6.66 10.33
C ASN A 47 -8.44 7.32 9.14
N HIS A 48 -8.46 6.67 7.99
CA HIS A 48 -9.14 7.18 6.80
C HIS A 48 -10.64 7.42 7.06
N LYS A 49 -11.32 6.47 7.70
CA LYS A 49 -12.75 6.62 8.06
C LYS A 49 -13.00 7.80 8.99
N GLN A 50 -12.09 8.06 9.92
CA GLN A 50 -12.24 9.15 10.89
C GLN A 50 -11.95 10.54 10.28
N ARG A 51 -10.96 10.63 9.40
CA ARG A 51 -10.47 11.90 8.86
C ARG A 51 -11.26 12.36 7.64
N ASN A 52 -11.56 11.44 6.73
CA ASN A 52 -12.23 11.73 5.47
C ASN A 52 -13.43 10.78 5.26
N PRO A 53 -14.51 10.92 6.06
CA PRO A 53 -15.64 9.99 6.04
C PRO A 53 -16.36 9.95 4.69
N LYS A 54 -16.40 11.04 3.93
CA LYS A 54 -17.02 11.08 2.59
C LYS A 54 -16.24 10.27 1.58
N GLU A 55 -14.93 10.47 1.51
CA GLU A 55 -14.03 9.73 0.64
C GLU A 55 -13.99 8.25 1.01
N TYR A 56 -14.00 7.94 2.31
CA TYR A 56 -14.11 6.59 2.81
C TYR A 56 -15.39 5.91 2.33
N GLU A 57 -16.54 6.60 2.37
CA GLU A 57 -17.83 6.05 1.92
C GLU A 57 -17.81 5.76 0.41
N ILE A 58 -17.29 6.68 -0.41
CA ILE A 58 -17.12 6.48 -1.86
C ILE A 58 -16.29 5.22 -2.14
N LEU A 59 -15.15 5.05 -1.45
CA LEU A 59 -14.31 3.87 -1.63
C LEU A 59 -14.96 2.59 -1.13
N SER A 60 -15.73 2.68 -0.05
CA SER A 60 -16.52 1.56 0.45
C SER A 60 -17.60 1.14 -0.55
N ASP A 61 -18.25 2.11 -1.22
CA ASP A 61 -19.22 1.83 -2.28
C ASP A 61 -18.55 1.19 -3.50
N ILE A 62 -17.43 1.73 -3.96
CA ILE A 62 -16.64 1.12 -5.05
C ILE A 62 -16.30 -0.33 -4.71
N ARG A 63 -15.83 -0.58 -3.49
CA ARG A 63 -15.47 -1.92 -3.03
C ARG A 63 -16.66 -2.86 -2.97
N ARG A 64 -17.81 -2.40 -2.44
CA ARG A 64 -19.06 -3.19 -2.38
C ARG A 64 -19.59 -3.57 -3.77
N ASN A 65 -19.36 -2.72 -4.77
CA ASN A 65 -19.80 -2.91 -6.15
C ASN A 65 -18.72 -3.51 -7.07
N SER A 66 -17.57 -3.91 -6.51
CA SER A 66 -16.50 -4.53 -7.31
C SER A 66 -16.86 -5.97 -7.69
N GLU A 67 -16.41 -6.37 -8.86
CA GLU A 67 -16.58 -7.74 -9.35
C GLU A 67 -15.78 -8.73 -8.50
N ILE A 68 -16.48 -9.66 -7.83
CA ILE A 68 -15.92 -10.64 -6.89
C ILE A 68 -14.78 -11.44 -7.51
N TRP A 69 -14.97 -11.90 -8.76
CA TRP A 69 -13.95 -12.69 -9.44
C TRP A 69 -12.69 -11.88 -9.79
N GLN A 70 -12.84 -10.58 -10.11
CA GLN A 70 -11.69 -9.70 -10.39
C GLN A 70 -10.87 -9.43 -9.13
N LEU A 71 -11.55 -9.14 -8.00
CA LEU A 71 -10.88 -8.92 -6.71
C LEU A 71 -10.13 -10.18 -6.24
N SER A 72 -10.76 -11.35 -6.34
CA SER A 72 -10.12 -12.60 -5.95
C SER A 72 -8.90 -12.91 -6.81
N LYS A 73 -9.02 -12.72 -8.13
CA LYS A 73 -7.89 -12.91 -9.05
C LYS A 73 -6.77 -11.89 -8.84
N ALA A 74 -7.09 -10.64 -8.52
CA ALA A 74 -6.07 -9.65 -8.18
C ALA A 74 -5.20 -10.11 -6.99
N LEU A 75 -5.79 -10.68 -5.95
CA LEU A 75 -5.04 -11.24 -4.83
C LEU A 75 -4.22 -12.48 -5.22
N GLU A 76 -4.77 -13.38 -6.03
CA GLU A 76 -4.10 -14.59 -6.48
C GLU A 76 -2.87 -14.32 -7.35
N PHE A 77 -2.93 -13.30 -8.22
CA PHE A 77 -1.90 -13.06 -9.24
C PHE A 77 -1.04 -11.82 -8.98
N LEU A 78 -1.57 -10.81 -8.26
CA LEU A 78 -0.90 -9.54 -8.00
C LEU A 78 -0.65 -9.29 -6.50
N GLY A 79 -1.02 -10.26 -5.65
CA GLY A 79 -0.77 -10.17 -4.20
C GLY A 79 0.72 -10.04 -3.87
N PRO A 80 1.10 -9.36 -2.79
CA PRO A 80 2.50 -9.15 -2.42
C PRO A 80 3.31 -10.43 -2.26
N GLY A 81 2.67 -11.58 -1.94
CA GLY A 81 3.33 -12.89 -1.90
C GLY A 81 3.82 -13.40 -3.26
N LYS A 82 3.34 -12.82 -4.38
CA LYS A 82 3.78 -13.11 -5.74
C LYS A 82 4.91 -12.21 -6.23
N GLN A 83 5.19 -11.13 -5.53
CA GLN A 83 6.23 -10.19 -5.93
C GLN A 83 7.61 -10.81 -5.78
N ASP A 84 8.48 -10.50 -6.73
CA ASP A 84 9.90 -10.80 -6.62
C ASP A 84 10.55 -9.96 -5.52
N ASN A 85 11.63 -10.45 -4.96
CA ASN A 85 12.45 -9.70 -4.04
C ASN A 85 13.31 -8.68 -4.80
N LEU A 86 12.93 -7.42 -4.78
CA LEU A 86 13.66 -6.32 -5.43
C LEU A 86 14.67 -5.62 -4.51
N TRP A 87 14.79 -6.02 -3.24
CA TRP A 87 15.75 -5.42 -2.31
C TRP A 87 17.18 -5.40 -2.83
N PRO A 88 17.73 -6.48 -3.42
CA PRO A 88 19.08 -6.48 -3.95
C PRO A 88 19.30 -5.54 -5.14
N HIS A 89 18.22 -5.18 -5.85
CA HIS A 89 18.24 -4.41 -7.08
C HIS A 89 17.88 -2.93 -6.93
N LEU A 90 17.55 -2.47 -5.71
CA LEU A 90 17.12 -1.09 -5.49
C LEU A 90 18.16 -0.05 -5.93
N ASN A 91 19.43 -0.35 -5.80
CA ASN A 91 20.54 0.53 -6.21
C ASN A 91 20.77 0.59 -7.73
N GLU A 92 20.12 -0.26 -8.50
CA GLU A 92 20.26 -0.37 -9.95
C GLU A 92 19.29 0.57 -10.69
N PHE A 93 18.25 1.08 -10.04
CA PHE A 93 17.27 1.96 -10.67
C PHE A 93 17.90 3.31 -11.05
N PRO A 94 17.88 3.67 -12.34
CA PRO A 94 18.58 4.85 -12.85
C PRO A 94 17.76 6.15 -12.78
N PHE A 95 16.47 6.06 -12.41
CA PHE A 95 15.52 7.16 -12.39
C PHE A 95 15.23 7.64 -10.97
N PRO A 96 14.80 8.90 -10.80
CA PRO A 96 14.42 9.42 -9.48
C PRO A 96 13.17 8.72 -8.93
N ILE A 97 13.17 8.43 -7.63
CA ILE A 97 12.09 7.77 -6.93
C ILE A 97 11.69 8.57 -5.71
N MET A 98 10.42 8.97 -5.63
CA MET A 98 9.82 9.52 -4.42
C MET A 98 9.10 8.42 -3.64
N ILE A 99 9.35 8.36 -2.33
CA ILE A 99 8.70 7.42 -1.42
C ILE A 99 7.91 8.24 -0.40
N ILE A 100 6.62 7.89 -0.23
CA ILE A 100 5.74 8.52 0.75
C ILE A 100 5.16 7.43 1.64
N ALA A 101 5.12 7.68 2.95
CA ALA A 101 4.48 6.80 3.93
C ALA A 101 3.88 7.65 5.07
N GLY A 102 2.84 7.14 5.71
CA GLY A 102 2.30 7.76 6.92
C GLY A 102 3.08 7.31 8.17
N GLU A 103 3.26 8.23 9.11
CA GLU A 103 3.99 7.98 10.36
C GLU A 103 3.31 6.90 11.22
N GLU A 104 1.97 6.87 11.25
CA GLU A 104 1.20 5.90 12.02
C GLU A 104 1.20 4.50 11.41
N ASP A 105 1.61 4.36 10.15
CA ASP A 105 1.92 3.07 9.54
C ASP A 105 3.37 2.68 9.80
N ASN A 106 3.67 2.28 11.01
CA ASN A 106 5.02 1.94 11.46
C ASN A 106 5.75 0.95 10.54
N LYS A 107 5.03 -0.02 9.99
CA LYS A 107 5.62 -1.02 9.10
C LYS A 107 6.14 -0.36 7.82
N PHE A 108 5.28 0.37 7.13
CA PHE A 108 5.64 0.94 5.83
C PHE A 108 6.50 2.20 5.93
N SER A 109 6.43 2.96 7.03
CA SER A 109 7.37 4.06 7.29
C SER A 109 8.80 3.55 7.51
N GLN A 110 8.98 2.42 8.20
CA GLN A 110 10.29 1.77 8.34
C GLN A 110 10.80 1.22 7.00
N ILE A 111 9.93 0.56 6.22
CA ILE A 111 10.28 0.08 4.87
C ILE A 111 10.69 1.26 3.97
N ALA A 112 9.92 2.35 3.96
CA ALA A 112 10.20 3.55 3.18
C ALA A 112 11.59 4.14 3.50
N ASN A 113 11.92 4.29 4.77
CA ASN A 113 13.23 4.77 5.22
C ASN A 113 14.37 3.81 4.83
N ARG A 114 14.11 2.51 4.88
CA ARG A 114 15.09 1.50 4.47
C ARG A 114 15.30 1.50 2.96
N MET A 115 14.24 1.58 2.15
CA MET A 115 14.31 1.73 0.69
C MET A 115 15.11 2.97 0.29
N TRP A 116 14.83 4.11 0.92
CA TRP A 116 15.55 5.36 0.68
C TRP A 116 17.06 5.21 0.83
N LYS A 117 17.52 4.48 1.84
CA LYS A 117 18.95 4.22 2.06
C LYS A 117 19.60 3.33 0.99
N CYS A 118 18.80 2.52 0.29
CA CYS A 118 19.28 1.61 -0.75
C CYS A 118 19.22 2.23 -2.16
N LEU A 119 18.37 3.21 -2.39
CA LEU A 119 18.14 3.85 -3.68
C LEU A 119 19.15 5.00 -3.90
N ARG A 120 19.69 5.11 -5.12
CA ARG A 120 20.68 6.15 -5.47
C ARG A 120 20.09 7.54 -5.62
N HIS A 121 18.92 7.61 -6.26
CA HIS A 121 18.23 8.86 -6.61
C HIS A 121 16.83 8.83 -6.02
N SER A 122 16.70 9.16 -4.73
CA SER A 122 15.41 9.08 -4.07
C SER A 122 15.20 10.14 -3.01
N SER A 123 13.92 10.44 -2.74
CA SER A 123 13.48 11.20 -1.58
C SER A 123 12.47 10.38 -0.78
N VAL A 124 12.44 10.59 0.53
CA VAL A 124 11.48 9.96 1.42
C VAL A 124 10.71 11.03 2.20
N HIS A 125 9.40 10.86 2.27
CA HIS A 125 8.48 11.72 3.00
C HIS A 125 7.64 10.87 3.93
N VAL A 126 7.86 11.01 5.24
CA VAL A 126 7.02 10.39 6.27
C VAL A 126 6.07 11.45 6.79
N ILE A 127 4.77 11.27 6.55
CA ILE A 127 3.75 12.28 6.85
C ILE A 127 3.28 12.11 8.29
N PRO A 128 3.44 13.14 9.13
CA PRO A 128 3.05 13.07 10.54
C PRO A 128 1.57 12.77 10.71
N SER A 129 1.27 12.01 11.74
CA SER A 129 -0.10 11.67 12.12
C SER A 129 -0.95 11.05 10.99
N CYS A 130 -0.38 10.45 9.99
CA CYS A 130 -1.05 9.86 8.83
C CYS A 130 -0.86 8.33 8.81
N GLY A 131 -1.90 7.60 8.38
CA GLY A 131 -1.88 6.15 8.28
C GLY A 131 -1.40 5.66 6.91
N HIS A 132 -1.95 4.51 6.47
CA HIS A 132 -1.48 3.78 5.29
C HIS A 132 -1.78 4.50 3.96
N THR A 133 -2.89 5.21 3.88
CA THR A 133 -3.42 5.75 2.61
C THR A 133 -3.24 7.28 2.57
N VAL A 134 -1.99 7.71 2.42
CA VAL A 134 -1.60 9.12 2.56
C VAL A 134 -2.39 10.04 1.62
N HIS A 135 -2.55 9.64 0.35
CA HIS A 135 -3.30 10.45 -0.64
C HIS A 135 -4.77 10.66 -0.29
N LEU A 136 -5.35 9.79 0.56
CA LEU A 136 -6.74 9.89 1.02
C LEU A 136 -6.85 10.54 2.40
N GLU A 137 -5.87 10.31 3.27
CA GLU A 137 -5.87 10.85 4.62
C GLU A 137 -5.39 12.30 4.67
N GLU A 138 -4.39 12.64 3.85
CA GLU A 138 -3.76 13.97 3.77
C GLU A 138 -3.62 14.45 2.31
N PRO A 139 -4.72 14.60 1.55
CA PRO A 139 -4.69 14.82 0.11
C PRO A 139 -3.98 16.12 -0.29
N VAL A 140 -4.07 17.17 0.52
CA VAL A 140 -3.42 18.46 0.24
C VAL A 140 -1.90 18.33 0.38
N THR A 141 -1.45 17.72 1.47
CA THR A 141 -0.03 17.48 1.75
C THR A 141 0.58 16.58 0.68
N PHE A 142 -0.09 15.46 0.37
CA PHE A 142 0.32 14.53 -0.68
C PHE A 142 0.48 15.22 -2.03
N ARG A 143 -0.54 15.98 -2.46
CA ARG A 143 -0.53 16.72 -3.73
C ARG A 143 0.62 17.72 -3.81
N ASN A 144 0.85 18.49 -2.75
CA ASN A 144 1.89 19.51 -2.74
C ASN A 144 3.29 18.88 -2.86
N ILE A 145 3.56 17.83 -2.08
CA ILE A 145 4.81 17.07 -2.16
C ILE A 145 5.01 16.51 -3.56
N LEU A 146 3.96 15.91 -4.15
CA LEU A 146 4.03 15.36 -5.50
C LEU A 146 4.34 16.42 -6.56
N ILE A 147 3.65 17.58 -6.51
CA ILE A 147 3.87 18.69 -7.45
C ILE A 147 5.30 19.23 -7.33
N ASP A 148 5.79 19.44 -6.12
CA ASP A 148 7.13 19.99 -5.92
C ASP A 148 8.20 19.00 -6.35
N TRP A 149 7.99 17.71 -6.10
CA TRP A 149 8.91 16.67 -6.59
C TRP A 149 8.93 16.59 -8.13
N LEU A 150 7.78 16.67 -8.79
CA LEU A 150 7.70 16.66 -10.26
C LEU A 150 8.43 17.84 -10.88
N LYS A 151 8.32 19.05 -10.31
CA LYS A 151 9.07 20.24 -10.79
C LYS A 151 10.59 20.08 -10.75
N LEU A 152 11.09 19.25 -9.81
CA LEU A 152 12.53 19.04 -9.62
C LEU A 152 13.07 17.88 -10.45
N ASN A 153 12.22 16.96 -10.91
CA ASN A 153 12.65 15.68 -11.51
C ASN A 153 12.07 15.42 -12.91
N CYS A 154 11.20 16.29 -13.41
CA CYS A 154 10.65 16.28 -14.77
C CYS A 154 10.78 17.63 -15.44
#